data_0cc17c7feb3c96c5e9ff5e03eb1aa771
#
_entry.id   0cc17c7feb3c96c5e9ff5e03eb1aa771
#
_cell.length_a   1.000
_cell.length_b   1.000
_cell.length_c   1.000
_cell.angle_alpha   90.00
_cell.angle_beta   90.00
_cell.angle_gamma   90.00
#
_symmetry.space_group_name_H-M   'P 1'
#
loop_
_entity.id
_entity.type
_entity.pdbx_description
1 polymer ?
#
loop_
_entity_poly.entity_id
_entity_poly.type
_entity_poly.pdbx_seq_one_letter_code
_entity_poly.pdbx_strand_id
1 'polypeptide(L)'
;DGVVDAVSGYANGKTENPSYEDVSYRDTGHAETVKVTYDADKLSLDDILQYYFRVVDPTSLNKQGNDTGTQYRSGVYYTDPAEKAVIAAALKREQQKYKQPLVVENEPLKNFYDAEEYHQDYLIKNPNGYCHIDIRKADEPLPGKAKAAPQGKGFDAATYKKPSDAELKRILTEEQYQVTQKSATEYAFSHEYDHLFKPGIYVDVVSGEPLFSSADKFDSGCGWPSFTHPINASAVTEHDDFSYNMRRTEVRSHAADSHLGHVFADGPQDKGGLRYCINGASLKFIPLEQMDAAGYGALKGKVK
;
A
#
# COMPACT_ATOMS: atom_id res chain seq x y z
N ASP A 1 -3.78 2.42 9.68
CA ASP A 1 -4.64 2.34 10.88
C ASP A 1 -3.85 2.74 12.13
N GLY A 2 -4.50 3.49 13.07
CA GLY A 2 -3.90 3.91 14.32
C GLY A 2 -3.46 5.37 14.36
N VAL A 3 -3.17 6.03 13.24
CA VAL A 3 -3.01 7.49 13.21
C VAL A 3 -4.40 8.13 13.26
N VAL A 4 -4.58 9.05 14.21
CA VAL A 4 -5.83 9.79 14.43
C VAL A 4 -5.78 11.12 13.69
N ASP A 5 -4.61 11.78 13.72
CA ASP A 5 -4.41 13.08 13.09
C ASP A 5 -2.93 13.29 12.73
N ALA A 6 -2.67 14.10 11.69
CA ALA A 6 -1.34 14.49 11.26
C ALA A 6 -1.35 15.94 10.79
N VAL A 7 -0.66 16.81 11.52
CA VAL A 7 -0.64 18.26 11.27
C VAL A 7 0.75 18.71 10.87
N SER A 8 0.89 19.34 9.71
CA SER A 8 2.13 20.00 9.27
C SER A 8 2.37 21.27 10.08
N GLY A 9 3.62 21.51 10.46
CA GLY A 9 3.95 22.67 11.29
C GLY A 9 5.45 22.93 11.44
N TYR A 10 5.78 23.79 12.37
CA TYR A 10 7.13 24.27 12.66
C TYR A 10 7.45 24.06 14.13
N ALA A 11 8.55 23.37 14.42
CA ALA A 11 8.89 22.96 15.79
C ALA A 11 10.28 23.41 16.22
N ASN A 12 10.44 23.54 17.53
CA ASN A 12 11.71 23.72 18.23
C ASN A 12 12.55 24.93 17.76
N GLY A 13 11.91 25.98 17.31
CA GLY A 13 12.56 27.24 16.94
C GLY A 13 12.59 28.28 18.05
N LYS A 14 13.04 29.50 17.70
CA LYS A 14 13.27 30.63 18.60
C LYS A 14 12.17 31.71 18.54
N THR A 15 11.37 31.68 17.47
CA THR A 15 10.35 32.71 17.19
C THR A 15 8.95 32.19 17.52
N GLU A 16 8.04 33.07 17.83
CA GLU A 16 6.63 32.75 18.03
C GLU A 16 5.84 32.92 16.72
N ASN A 17 4.91 31.99 16.46
CA ASN A 17 4.00 32.02 15.30
C ASN A 17 4.72 32.37 13.98
N PRO A 18 5.77 31.62 13.59
CA PRO A 18 6.50 31.87 12.35
C PRO A 18 5.62 31.54 11.14
N SER A 19 5.73 32.35 10.08
CA SER A 19 5.20 31.98 8.76
C SER A 19 6.17 31.06 8.01
N TYR A 20 5.68 30.43 6.93
CA TYR A 20 6.52 29.68 6.01
C TYR A 20 7.72 30.48 5.47
N GLU A 21 7.47 31.77 5.12
CA GLU A 21 8.54 32.66 4.66
C GLU A 21 9.58 32.90 5.75
N ASP A 22 9.16 33.05 7.01
CA ASP A 22 10.09 33.20 8.11
C ASP A 22 10.97 31.97 8.28
N VAL A 23 10.37 30.77 8.26
CA VAL A 23 11.10 29.49 8.42
C VAL A 23 12.03 29.22 7.24
N SER A 24 11.60 29.56 6.03
CA SER A 24 12.37 29.29 4.81
C SER A 24 13.51 30.27 4.57
N TYR A 25 13.34 31.56 4.94
CA TYR A 25 14.28 32.61 4.53
C TYR A 25 14.94 33.36 5.70
N ARG A 26 14.57 33.07 6.95
CA ARG A 26 15.14 33.69 8.14
C ARG A 26 15.70 32.65 9.12
N ASP A 27 16.60 33.05 10.00
CA ASP A 27 17.14 32.20 11.06
C ASP A 27 16.14 32.09 12.24
N THR A 28 15.03 31.41 12.01
CA THR A 28 14.02 31.14 13.06
C THR A 28 14.40 29.93 13.92
N GLY A 29 15.27 29.07 13.45
CA GLY A 29 15.65 27.82 14.10
C GLY A 29 14.56 26.76 14.16
N HIS A 30 13.39 26.98 13.53
CA HIS A 30 12.33 25.97 13.45
C HIS A 30 12.71 24.85 12.49
N ALA A 31 12.27 23.61 12.79
CA ALA A 31 12.24 22.51 11.84
C ALA A 31 10.83 22.39 11.24
N GLU A 32 10.75 22.14 9.94
CA GLU A 32 9.51 21.67 9.32
C GLU A 32 9.18 20.27 9.87
N THR A 33 8.00 20.13 10.47
CA THR A 33 7.69 19.00 11.33
C THR A 33 6.24 18.56 11.11
N VAL A 34 5.97 17.26 11.21
CA VAL A 34 4.62 16.72 11.25
C VAL A 34 4.31 16.27 12.68
N LYS A 35 3.28 16.84 13.28
CA LYS A 35 2.72 16.40 14.56
C LYS A 35 1.76 15.25 14.30
N VAL A 36 2.07 14.07 14.84
CA VAL A 36 1.26 12.87 14.70
C VAL A 36 0.54 12.55 15.99
N THR A 37 -0.79 12.52 15.93
CA THR A 37 -1.65 12.01 17.02
C THR A 37 -2.06 10.59 16.67
N TYR A 38 -1.83 9.63 17.56
CA TYR A 38 -2.07 8.22 17.29
C TYR A 38 -2.72 7.51 18.47
N ASP A 39 -3.42 6.42 18.17
CA ASP A 39 -4.01 5.49 19.13
C ASP A 39 -2.95 4.46 19.54
N ALA A 40 -2.44 4.57 20.77
CA ALA A 40 -1.37 3.73 21.29
C ALA A 40 -1.76 2.24 21.43
N ASP A 41 -3.05 1.93 21.46
CA ASP A 41 -3.54 0.54 21.47
C ASP A 41 -3.44 -0.12 20.08
N LYS A 42 -3.35 0.67 19.01
CA LYS A 42 -3.28 0.20 17.61
C LYS A 42 -1.91 0.37 16.96
N LEU A 43 -1.19 1.42 17.35
CA LEU A 43 0.06 1.81 16.72
C LEU A 43 1.06 2.28 17.78
N SER A 44 2.21 1.64 17.88
CA SER A 44 3.25 2.07 18.81
C SER A 44 4.12 3.18 18.22
N LEU A 45 4.79 3.97 19.09
CA LEU A 45 5.81 4.93 18.67
C LEU A 45 6.91 4.25 17.84
N ASP A 46 7.33 3.04 18.22
CA ASP A 46 8.34 2.29 17.46
C ASP A 46 7.88 1.96 16.03
N ASP A 47 6.59 1.70 15.83
CA ASP A 47 6.03 1.48 14.49
C ASP A 47 6.09 2.76 13.64
N ILE A 48 5.72 3.91 14.23
CA ILE A 48 5.79 5.21 13.57
C ILE A 48 7.22 5.51 13.17
N LEU A 49 8.20 5.25 14.05
CA LEU A 49 9.61 5.46 13.76
C LEU A 49 10.14 4.52 12.66
N GLN A 50 9.65 3.30 12.57
CA GLN A 50 10.00 2.41 11.46
C GLN A 50 9.50 2.95 10.11
N TYR A 51 8.31 3.55 10.05
CA TYR A 51 7.83 4.24 8.83
C TYR A 51 8.63 5.52 8.56
N TYR A 52 8.94 6.31 9.57
CA TYR A 52 9.77 7.51 9.46
C TYR A 52 11.11 7.21 8.78
N PHE A 53 11.84 6.18 9.23
CA PHE A 53 13.13 5.78 8.66
C PHE A 53 13.06 5.17 7.25
N ARG A 54 11.88 4.90 6.71
CA ARG A 54 11.72 4.50 5.31
C ARG A 54 11.80 5.66 4.34
N VAL A 55 11.47 6.85 4.81
CA VAL A 55 11.28 8.03 3.96
C VAL A 55 12.30 9.13 4.22
N VAL A 56 12.97 9.10 5.36
CA VAL A 56 13.99 10.05 5.76
C VAL A 56 15.38 9.46 5.53
N ASP A 57 16.32 10.24 4.98
CA ASP A 57 17.74 9.93 5.03
C ASP A 57 18.31 10.37 6.40
N PRO A 58 18.55 9.44 7.34
CA PRO A 58 18.94 9.78 8.68
C PRO A 58 20.42 10.21 8.81
N THR A 59 21.19 10.14 7.73
CA THR A 59 22.61 10.55 7.67
C THR A 59 22.79 11.93 7.04
N SER A 60 21.74 12.50 6.48
CA SER A 60 21.78 13.79 5.77
C SER A 60 21.60 14.97 6.73
N LEU A 61 22.66 15.70 6.97
CA LEU A 61 22.63 16.87 7.85
C LEU A 61 21.95 18.06 7.16
N ASN A 62 20.90 18.60 7.79
CA ASN A 62 20.15 19.78 7.31
C ASN A 62 19.72 19.68 5.85
N LYS A 63 19.32 18.49 5.41
CA LYS A 63 18.91 18.25 4.04
C LYS A 63 18.01 17.03 3.95
N GLN A 64 16.95 17.14 3.13
CA GLN A 64 16.10 16.00 2.73
C GLN A 64 15.80 16.09 1.23
N GLY A 65 16.24 15.09 0.47
CA GLY A 65 16.11 15.13 -0.98
C GLY A 65 16.82 16.34 -1.61
N ASN A 66 16.06 17.20 -2.27
CA ASN A 66 16.55 18.44 -2.88
C ASN A 66 16.50 19.65 -1.94
N ASP A 67 15.81 19.52 -0.81
CA ASP A 67 15.59 20.62 0.13
C ASP A 67 16.77 20.72 1.10
N THR A 68 17.39 21.89 1.17
CA THR A 68 18.60 22.14 1.96
C THR A 68 18.40 23.36 2.86
N GLY A 69 18.72 23.21 4.15
CA GLY A 69 18.57 24.23 5.19
C GLY A 69 18.34 23.60 6.55
N THR A 70 18.59 24.36 7.62
CA THR A 70 18.39 23.88 9.00
C THR A 70 16.95 23.51 9.31
N GLN A 71 15.99 24.10 8.59
CA GLN A 71 14.57 23.75 8.66
C GLN A 71 14.26 22.33 8.18
N TYR A 72 15.11 21.73 7.35
CA TYR A 72 14.99 20.36 6.83
C TYR A 72 15.85 19.36 7.60
N ARG A 73 16.33 19.72 8.81
CA ARG A 73 17.02 18.77 9.67
C ARG A 73 16.10 17.64 10.11
N SER A 74 16.64 16.46 10.23
CA SER A 74 15.88 15.30 10.69
C SER A 74 15.82 15.26 12.21
N GLY A 75 14.64 15.00 12.78
CA GLY A 75 14.47 14.92 14.23
C GLY A 75 13.18 14.21 14.62
N VAL A 76 13.17 13.76 15.87
CA VAL A 76 11.98 13.26 16.56
C VAL A 76 11.85 14.04 17.85
N TYR A 77 10.75 14.79 17.97
CA TYR A 77 10.48 15.67 19.10
C TYR A 77 9.35 15.07 19.95
N TYR A 78 9.68 14.64 21.16
CA TYR A 78 8.74 13.94 22.05
C TYR A 78 8.07 14.87 23.05
N THR A 79 6.84 14.55 23.44
CA THR A 79 6.06 15.26 24.47
C THR A 79 6.11 14.54 25.82
N ASP A 80 6.27 13.22 25.83
CA ASP A 80 6.45 12.41 27.03
C ASP A 80 7.96 12.04 27.19
N PRO A 81 8.61 12.37 28.31
CA PRO A 81 10.00 11.97 28.59
C PRO A 81 10.27 10.46 28.48
N ALA A 82 9.27 9.60 28.69
CA ALA A 82 9.39 8.16 28.52
C ALA A 82 9.68 7.74 27.09
N GLU A 83 9.22 8.53 26.10
CA GLU A 83 9.42 8.26 24.68
C GLU A 83 10.88 8.40 24.26
N LYS A 84 11.68 9.21 24.97
CA LYS A 84 13.11 9.39 24.68
C LYS A 84 13.88 8.07 24.59
N ALA A 85 13.56 7.12 25.48
CA ALA A 85 14.23 5.82 25.48
C ALA A 85 13.81 4.96 24.26
N VAL A 86 12.56 5.03 23.86
CA VAL A 86 12.04 4.34 22.68
C VAL A 86 12.72 4.88 21.41
N ILE A 87 12.79 6.20 21.27
CA ILE A 87 13.44 6.88 20.15
C ILE A 87 14.94 6.49 20.10
N ALA A 88 15.64 6.54 21.25
CA ALA A 88 17.05 6.16 21.31
C ALA A 88 17.28 4.69 20.88
N ALA A 89 16.39 3.78 21.28
CA ALA A 89 16.45 2.37 20.85
C ALA A 89 16.23 2.22 19.34
N ALA A 90 15.29 2.95 18.78
CA ALA A 90 15.03 2.96 17.33
C ALA A 90 16.22 3.52 16.54
N LEU A 91 16.81 4.63 16.99
CA LEU A 91 18.03 5.22 16.40
C LEU A 91 19.21 4.25 16.46
N LYS A 92 19.41 3.56 17.60
CA LYS A 92 20.46 2.56 17.73
C LYS A 92 20.27 1.38 16.77
N ARG A 93 19.04 0.93 16.56
CA ARG A 93 18.70 -0.11 15.59
C ARG A 93 18.95 0.37 14.16
N GLU A 94 18.53 1.58 13.84
CA GLU A 94 18.71 2.17 12.50
C GLU A 94 20.18 2.41 12.17
N GLN A 95 21.01 2.86 13.12
CA GLN A 95 22.46 3.07 12.95
C GLN A 95 23.18 1.83 12.41
N GLN A 96 22.68 0.63 12.69
CA GLN A 96 23.32 -0.61 12.22
C GLN A 96 23.28 -0.78 10.68
N LYS A 97 22.39 -0.04 10.01
CA LYS A 97 22.25 -0.07 8.55
C LYS A 97 23.22 0.87 7.83
N TYR A 98 23.84 1.79 8.56
CA TYR A 98 24.66 2.87 8.00
C TYR A 98 26.08 2.85 8.57
N LYS A 99 27.05 3.10 7.70
CA LYS A 99 28.47 3.28 8.12
C LYS A 99 28.71 4.66 8.71
N GLN A 100 27.95 5.66 8.28
CA GLN A 100 28.04 7.04 8.75
C GLN A 100 27.17 7.21 10.02
N PRO A 101 27.52 8.12 10.93
CA PRO A 101 26.68 8.41 12.08
C PRO A 101 25.34 9.00 11.64
N LEU A 102 24.27 8.64 12.35
CA LEU A 102 22.97 9.28 12.18
C LEU A 102 23.02 10.70 12.75
N VAL A 103 22.33 11.62 12.11
CA VAL A 103 22.23 13.05 12.49
C VAL A 103 20.82 13.43 12.95
N VAL A 104 19.99 12.45 13.29
CA VAL A 104 18.61 12.64 13.73
C VAL A 104 18.57 13.12 15.17
N GLU A 105 17.93 14.28 15.41
CA GLU A 105 17.72 14.82 16.76
C GLU A 105 16.73 13.94 17.56
N ASN A 106 17.01 13.78 18.88
CA ASN A 106 16.11 13.12 19.83
C ASN A 106 15.91 14.07 21.02
N GLU A 107 15.00 15.01 20.88
CA GLU A 107 14.84 16.15 21.77
C GLU A 107 13.39 16.30 22.26
N PRO A 108 13.17 16.93 23.44
CA PRO A 108 11.81 17.29 23.83
C PRO A 108 11.21 18.32 22.87
N LEU A 109 9.92 18.22 22.64
CA LEU A 109 9.16 19.25 21.95
C LEU A 109 9.09 20.50 22.83
N LYS A 110 9.66 21.62 22.39
CA LYS A 110 9.68 22.91 23.11
C LYS A 110 8.52 23.81 22.70
N ASN A 111 8.24 23.85 21.43
CA ASN A 111 7.13 24.57 20.81
C ASN A 111 6.74 23.92 19.49
N PHE A 112 5.48 24.14 19.10
CA PHE A 112 4.96 23.73 17.80
C PHE A 112 3.92 24.76 17.33
N TYR A 113 4.02 25.18 16.10
CA TYR A 113 3.08 26.07 15.42
C TYR A 113 2.57 25.40 14.16
N ASP A 114 1.27 25.37 13.97
CA ASP A 114 0.66 24.80 12.78
C ASP A 114 1.10 25.59 11.55
N ALA A 115 1.48 24.90 10.48
CA ALA A 115 1.76 25.53 9.19
C ALA A 115 0.45 25.99 8.54
N GLU A 116 0.57 26.83 7.53
CA GLU A 116 -0.53 27.42 6.80
C GLU A 116 -1.44 26.34 6.18
N GLU A 117 -2.72 26.67 6.02
CA GLU A 117 -3.76 25.75 5.54
C GLU A 117 -3.41 25.07 4.19
N TYR A 118 -2.65 25.75 3.32
CA TYR A 118 -2.24 25.17 2.03
C TYR A 118 -1.16 24.07 2.15
N HIS A 119 -0.49 23.96 3.31
CA HIS A 119 0.43 22.85 3.62
C HIS A 119 -0.27 21.66 4.27
N GLN A 120 -1.48 21.85 4.82
CA GLN A 120 -2.22 20.73 5.38
C GLN A 120 -2.80 19.87 4.26
N ASP A 121 -2.66 18.54 4.39
CA ASP A 121 -3.15 17.57 3.39
C ASP A 121 -2.68 17.86 1.96
N TYR A 122 -1.43 18.36 1.82
CA TYR A 122 -0.92 18.91 0.57
C TYR A 122 -1.09 17.95 -0.63
N LEU A 123 -0.75 16.67 -0.48
CA LEU A 123 -0.88 15.69 -1.56
C LEU A 123 -2.32 15.27 -1.85
N ILE A 124 -3.23 15.40 -0.87
CA ILE A 124 -4.66 15.20 -1.10
C ILE A 124 -5.22 16.35 -1.94
N LYS A 125 -4.83 17.59 -1.60
CA LYS A 125 -5.22 18.80 -2.34
C LYS A 125 -4.53 18.91 -3.70
N ASN A 126 -3.30 18.39 -3.81
CA ASN A 126 -2.45 18.47 -5.01
C ASN A 126 -1.88 17.07 -5.36
N PRO A 127 -2.67 16.17 -5.98
CA PRO A 127 -2.24 14.79 -6.25
C PRO A 127 -0.97 14.65 -7.10
N ASN A 128 -0.64 15.66 -7.92
CA ASN A 128 0.56 15.74 -8.74
C ASN A 128 1.60 16.73 -8.16
N GLY A 129 1.42 17.16 -6.91
CA GLY A 129 2.31 18.10 -6.24
C GLY A 129 3.69 17.50 -5.98
N TYR A 130 4.71 18.35 -5.86
CA TYR A 130 6.05 17.91 -5.51
C TYR A 130 6.05 17.34 -4.07
N CYS A 131 6.58 16.14 -3.93
CA CYS A 131 6.92 15.55 -2.66
C CYS A 131 8.23 14.75 -2.83
N HIS A 132 9.21 14.98 -1.96
CA HIS A 132 10.47 14.23 -1.98
C HIS A 132 10.33 12.82 -1.38
N ILE A 133 9.19 12.52 -0.76
CA ILE A 133 8.88 11.24 -0.12
C ILE A 133 8.11 10.35 -1.09
N ASP A 134 8.58 9.11 -1.27
CA ASP A 134 7.78 8.07 -1.92
C ASP A 134 6.74 7.52 -0.94
N ILE A 135 5.51 8.05 -1.02
CA ILE A 135 4.40 7.67 -0.13
C ILE A 135 4.02 6.19 -0.21
N ARG A 136 4.34 5.50 -1.32
CA ARG A 136 4.07 4.06 -1.50
C ARG A 136 4.86 3.20 -0.50
N LYS A 137 5.96 3.70 0.03
CA LYS A 137 6.71 3.03 1.10
C LYS A 137 5.91 2.84 2.39
N ALA A 138 4.83 3.61 2.57
CA ALA A 138 3.91 3.41 3.69
C ALA A 138 3.03 2.16 3.53
N ASP A 139 2.85 1.67 2.30
CA ASP A 139 2.04 0.46 2.03
C ASP A 139 2.80 -0.83 2.34
N GLU A 140 4.12 -0.78 2.38
CA GLU A 140 4.94 -1.93 2.75
C GLU A 140 4.74 -2.29 4.25
N PRO A 141 4.44 -3.54 4.60
CA PRO A 141 4.29 -3.95 5.99
C PRO A 141 5.60 -3.78 6.77
N LEU A 142 5.50 -3.47 8.07
CA LEU A 142 6.69 -3.43 8.94
C LEU A 142 7.28 -4.83 9.14
N PRO A 143 8.62 -4.96 9.23
CA PRO A 143 9.25 -6.24 9.54
C PRO A 143 8.72 -6.81 10.86
N GLY A 144 8.22 -8.05 10.84
CA GLY A 144 7.66 -8.74 12.01
C GLY A 144 6.24 -8.32 12.40
N LYS A 145 5.71 -7.29 11.77
CA LYS A 145 4.29 -6.98 11.73
C LYS A 145 3.86 -7.09 10.26
N ALA A 146 3.54 -8.31 9.80
CA ALA A 146 2.51 -8.34 8.76
C ALA A 146 1.45 -7.35 9.25
N LYS A 147 1.03 -6.34 8.43
CA LYS A 147 -0.17 -5.56 8.76
C LYS A 147 -1.11 -6.62 9.33
N ALA A 148 -1.52 -6.49 10.60
CA ALA A 148 -2.75 -7.14 11.00
C ALA A 148 -3.71 -6.60 9.94
N ALA A 149 -3.94 -7.42 8.92
CA ALA A 149 -4.96 -7.11 7.93
C ALA A 149 -6.13 -6.73 8.82
N PRO A 150 -6.85 -5.62 8.59
CA PRO A 150 -8.07 -5.36 9.30
C PRO A 150 -8.72 -6.72 9.34
N GLN A 151 -9.13 -7.22 10.54
CA GLN A 151 -9.72 -8.57 10.64
C GLN A 151 -10.80 -8.59 9.58
N GLY A 152 -10.37 -8.94 8.39
CA GLY A 152 -11.16 -8.87 7.19
C GLY A 152 -12.22 -9.92 7.41
N LYS A 153 -13.48 -9.53 7.35
CA LYS A 153 -14.59 -10.49 7.40
C LYS A 153 -14.52 -11.49 6.23
N GLY A 154 -13.42 -11.49 5.48
CA GLY A 154 -13.34 -12.18 4.21
C GLY A 154 -14.35 -11.58 3.22
N PHE A 155 -14.59 -12.29 2.14
CA PHE A 155 -15.69 -11.97 1.24
C PHE A 155 -16.98 -12.62 1.75
N ASP A 156 -18.05 -11.82 1.85
CA ASP A 156 -19.39 -12.29 2.19
C ASP A 156 -20.35 -11.90 1.05
N ALA A 157 -20.70 -12.88 0.23
CA ALA A 157 -21.58 -12.68 -0.90
C ALA A 157 -22.98 -12.17 -0.51
N ALA A 158 -23.46 -12.49 0.71
CA ALA A 158 -24.80 -12.08 1.17
C ALA A 158 -24.89 -10.58 1.49
N THR A 159 -23.76 -9.97 1.87
CA THR A 159 -23.71 -8.55 2.28
C THR A 159 -22.97 -7.66 1.29
N TYR A 160 -22.26 -8.24 0.33
CA TYR A 160 -21.49 -7.47 -0.65
C TYR A 160 -22.39 -6.56 -1.51
N LYS A 161 -21.97 -5.32 -1.65
CA LYS A 161 -22.54 -4.35 -2.60
C LYS A 161 -21.40 -3.69 -3.36
N LYS A 162 -21.45 -3.76 -4.68
CA LYS A 162 -20.46 -3.10 -5.53
C LYS A 162 -20.44 -1.59 -5.25
N PRO A 163 -19.27 -0.99 -4.99
CA PRO A 163 -19.13 0.45 -4.81
C PRO A 163 -19.56 1.23 -6.06
N SER A 164 -19.90 2.49 -5.88
CA SER A 164 -20.20 3.39 -7.01
C SER A 164 -18.96 3.63 -7.87
N ASP A 165 -19.15 4.04 -9.14
CA ASP A 165 -18.05 4.34 -10.06
C ASP A 165 -17.08 5.41 -9.49
N ALA A 166 -17.62 6.45 -8.85
CA ALA A 166 -16.83 7.49 -8.20
C ALA A 166 -15.95 6.93 -7.04
N GLU A 167 -16.50 5.99 -6.28
CA GLU A 167 -15.79 5.34 -5.19
C GLU A 167 -14.73 4.37 -5.70
N LEU A 168 -15.04 3.59 -6.77
CA LEU A 168 -14.08 2.72 -7.43
C LEU A 168 -12.88 3.50 -7.97
N LYS A 169 -13.09 4.67 -8.58
CA LYS A 169 -11.99 5.56 -9.00
C LYS A 169 -11.13 6.07 -7.86
N ARG A 170 -11.69 6.20 -6.66
CA ARG A 170 -10.95 6.64 -5.47
C ARG A 170 -10.11 5.53 -4.82
N ILE A 171 -10.61 4.29 -4.82
CA ILE A 171 -9.98 3.16 -4.11
C ILE A 171 -9.06 2.30 -4.98
N LEU A 172 -9.26 2.30 -6.29
CA LEU A 172 -8.44 1.56 -7.25
C LEU A 172 -7.35 2.45 -7.84
N THR A 173 -6.23 1.84 -8.23
CA THR A 173 -5.28 2.53 -9.11
C THR A 173 -5.90 2.74 -10.48
N GLU A 174 -5.35 3.66 -11.29
CA GLU A 174 -5.84 3.89 -12.66
C GLU A 174 -5.82 2.59 -13.47
N GLU A 175 -4.74 1.81 -13.39
CA GLU A 175 -4.62 0.53 -14.10
C GLU A 175 -5.66 -0.49 -13.63
N GLN A 176 -5.85 -0.65 -12.33
CA GLN A 176 -6.88 -1.52 -11.77
C GLN A 176 -8.28 -1.11 -12.23
N TYR A 177 -8.57 0.19 -12.24
CA TYR A 177 -9.86 0.71 -12.71
C TYR A 177 -10.05 0.46 -14.21
N GLN A 178 -9.05 0.74 -15.05
CA GLN A 178 -9.12 0.50 -16.50
C GLN A 178 -9.31 -0.99 -16.81
N VAL A 179 -8.57 -1.86 -16.13
CA VAL A 179 -8.68 -3.31 -16.32
C VAL A 179 -10.05 -3.80 -15.85
N THR A 180 -10.44 -3.55 -14.62
CA THR A 180 -11.64 -4.17 -14.02
C THR A 180 -12.95 -3.56 -14.50
N GLN A 181 -12.99 -2.24 -14.80
CA GLN A 181 -14.22 -1.50 -15.13
C GLN A 181 -14.33 -1.10 -16.61
N LYS A 182 -13.22 -1.12 -17.36
CA LYS A 182 -13.18 -0.72 -18.78
C LYS A 182 -12.70 -1.85 -19.70
N SER A 183 -12.53 -3.05 -19.16
CA SER A 183 -12.06 -4.25 -19.88
C SER A 183 -10.75 -4.03 -20.64
N ALA A 184 -9.86 -3.21 -20.05
CA ALA A 184 -8.51 -3.04 -20.56
C ALA A 184 -7.66 -4.28 -20.23
N THR A 185 -6.52 -4.40 -20.90
CA THR A 185 -5.53 -5.45 -20.64
C THR A 185 -4.20 -4.78 -20.25
N GLU A 186 -3.59 -5.21 -19.14
CA GLU A 186 -2.25 -4.80 -18.75
C GLU A 186 -1.20 -5.31 -19.74
N TYR A 187 0.00 -4.73 -19.74
CA TYR A 187 1.08 -5.23 -20.61
C TYR A 187 1.56 -6.61 -20.16
N ALA A 188 1.87 -7.49 -21.13
CA ALA A 188 2.45 -8.78 -20.83
C ALA A 188 3.77 -8.63 -20.03
N PHE A 189 3.98 -9.48 -19.03
CA PHE A 189 5.15 -9.50 -18.15
C PHE A 189 5.32 -8.25 -17.27
N SER A 190 4.30 -7.38 -17.15
CA SER A 190 4.38 -6.16 -16.34
C SER A 190 4.00 -6.36 -14.89
N HIS A 191 3.22 -7.38 -14.56
CA HIS A 191 2.69 -7.60 -13.22
C HIS A 191 3.43 -8.71 -12.47
N GLU A 192 3.81 -8.46 -11.22
CA GLU A 192 4.55 -9.41 -10.37
C GLU A 192 3.87 -10.77 -10.21
N TYR A 193 2.54 -10.81 -10.32
CA TYR A 193 1.77 -12.06 -10.16
C TYR A 193 1.97 -13.06 -11.28
N ASP A 194 2.52 -12.67 -12.43
CA ASP A 194 2.92 -13.63 -13.48
C ASP A 194 3.92 -14.64 -12.91
N HIS A 195 4.91 -14.16 -12.17
CA HIS A 195 5.99 -15.00 -11.61
C HIS A 195 5.82 -15.32 -10.11
N LEU A 196 4.70 -14.96 -9.48
CA LEU A 196 4.45 -15.23 -8.07
C LEU A 196 3.85 -16.64 -7.87
N PHE A 197 4.65 -17.60 -7.35
CA PHE A 197 4.23 -18.97 -7.05
C PHE A 197 4.21 -19.30 -5.54
N LYS A 198 4.04 -18.30 -4.67
CA LYS A 198 3.87 -18.51 -3.23
C LYS A 198 2.50 -19.13 -2.93
N PRO A 199 2.39 -19.98 -1.88
CA PRO A 199 1.09 -20.49 -1.43
C PRO A 199 0.15 -19.37 -0.98
N GLY A 200 -1.09 -19.39 -1.48
CA GLY A 200 -2.09 -18.39 -1.16
C GLY A 200 -3.29 -18.44 -2.11
N ILE A 201 -4.15 -17.45 -2.01
CA ILE A 201 -5.30 -17.25 -2.91
C ILE A 201 -5.22 -15.90 -3.60
N TYR A 202 -5.84 -15.81 -4.76
CA TYR A 202 -6.04 -14.59 -5.52
C TYR A 202 -7.50 -14.19 -5.42
N VAL A 203 -7.77 -12.99 -4.94
CA VAL A 203 -9.12 -12.45 -4.78
C VAL A 203 -9.33 -11.28 -5.76
N ASP A 204 -10.57 -11.00 -6.12
CA ASP A 204 -10.94 -9.82 -6.90
C ASP A 204 -10.51 -8.55 -6.15
N VAL A 205 -9.78 -7.68 -6.79
CA VAL A 205 -9.28 -6.42 -6.19
C VAL A 205 -10.42 -5.47 -5.79
N VAL A 206 -11.60 -5.60 -6.43
CA VAL A 206 -12.78 -4.77 -6.18
C VAL A 206 -13.62 -5.30 -5.02
N SER A 207 -13.95 -6.60 -5.02
CA SER A 207 -14.88 -7.19 -4.04
C SER A 207 -14.22 -7.96 -2.92
N GLY A 208 -12.98 -8.43 -3.12
CA GLY A 208 -12.36 -9.42 -2.26
C GLY A 208 -12.87 -10.85 -2.49
N GLU A 209 -13.72 -11.11 -3.50
CA GLU A 209 -14.21 -12.44 -3.82
C GLU A 209 -13.05 -13.39 -4.14
N PRO A 210 -12.94 -14.58 -3.49
CA PRO A 210 -11.91 -15.55 -3.82
C PRO A 210 -12.10 -16.11 -5.23
N LEU A 211 -11.11 -15.93 -6.11
CA LEU A 211 -11.20 -16.29 -7.51
C LEU A 211 -10.36 -17.51 -7.86
N PHE A 212 -9.09 -17.52 -7.46
CA PHE A 212 -8.13 -18.58 -7.82
C PHE A 212 -7.26 -19.00 -6.65
N SER A 213 -6.75 -20.23 -6.70
CA SER A 213 -5.77 -20.76 -5.76
C SER A 213 -4.38 -20.83 -6.40
N SER A 214 -3.33 -20.62 -5.62
CA SER A 214 -1.96 -20.87 -6.05
C SER A 214 -1.69 -22.34 -6.44
N ALA A 215 -2.50 -23.29 -5.93
CA ALA A 215 -2.42 -24.70 -6.31
C ALA A 215 -2.76 -24.96 -7.79
N ASP A 216 -3.57 -24.06 -8.36
CA ASP A 216 -4.05 -24.15 -9.74
C ASP A 216 -3.29 -23.22 -10.69
N LYS A 217 -2.34 -22.43 -10.13
CA LYS A 217 -1.48 -21.56 -10.91
C LYS A 217 -0.36 -22.33 -11.60
N PHE A 218 -0.06 -21.97 -12.85
CA PHE A 218 1.05 -22.52 -13.60
C PHE A 218 1.72 -21.47 -14.49
N ASP A 219 2.98 -21.72 -14.84
CA ASP A 219 3.71 -20.88 -15.79
C ASP A 219 3.29 -21.25 -17.23
N SER A 220 2.55 -20.38 -17.85
CA SER A 220 2.12 -20.52 -19.25
C SER A 220 3.05 -19.84 -20.25
N GLY A 221 3.97 -19.00 -19.78
CA GLY A 221 4.86 -18.19 -20.63
C GLY A 221 4.15 -17.07 -21.39
N CYS A 222 2.87 -16.79 -21.13
CA CYS A 222 2.12 -15.77 -21.86
C CYS A 222 2.30 -14.34 -21.33
N GLY A 223 2.89 -14.20 -20.13
CA GLY A 223 3.16 -12.92 -19.48
C GLY A 223 2.01 -12.39 -18.61
N TRP A 224 1.03 -13.24 -18.30
CA TRP A 224 -0.06 -12.98 -17.36
C TRP A 224 -0.24 -14.16 -16.42
N PRO A 225 -0.68 -13.93 -15.16
CA PRO A 225 -1.07 -14.98 -14.24
C PRO A 225 -2.02 -15.98 -14.90
N SER A 226 -1.67 -17.26 -14.87
CA SER A 226 -2.44 -18.32 -15.53
C SER A 226 -2.84 -19.42 -14.56
N PHE A 227 -4.12 -19.82 -14.61
CA PHE A 227 -4.73 -20.79 -13.71
C PHE A 227 -5.47 -21.86 -14.50
N THR A 228 -5.52 -23.09 -13.97
CA THR A 228 -6.22 -24.22 -14.62
C THR A 228 -7.72 -24.19 -14.39
N HIS A 229 -8.18 -23.66 -13.25
CA HIS A 229 -9.59 -23.48 -12.93
C HIS A 229 -9.80 -22.44 -11.81
N PRO A 230 -10.99 -21.84 -11.67
CA PRO A 230 -11.32 -20.98 -10.55
C PRO A 230 -11.46 -21.77 -9.25
N ILE A 231 -11.27 -21.11 -8.10
CA ILE A 231 -11.33 -21.72 -6.76
C ILE A 231 -12.69 -22.37 -6.47
N ASN A 232 -13.75 -21.82 -7.06
CA ASN A 232 -15.10 -22.36 -7.16
C ASN A 232 -15.66 -22.02 -8.54
N ALA A 233 -16.43 -22.90 -9.15
CA ALA A 233 -17.03 -22.67 -10.46
C ALA A 233 -17.95 -21.42 -10.50
N SER A 234 -18.56 -21.06 -9.37
CA SER A 234 -19.43 -19.88 -9.25
C SER A 234 -18.67 -18.57 -8.98
N ALA A 235 -17.35 -18.60 -8.82
CA ALA A 235 -16.56 -17.38 -8.54
C ALA A 235 -16.39 -16.49 -9.77
N VAL A 236 -16.55 -17.07 -10.96
CA VAL A 236 -16.40 -16.36 -12.23
C VAL A 236 -17.61 -16.58 -13.13
N THR A 237 -17.82 -15.66 -14.05
CA THR A 237 -18.78 -15.77 -15.16
C THR A 237 -18.04 -15.66 -16.48
N GLU A 238 -18.55 -16.35 -17.51
CA GLU A 238 -17.95 -16.40 -18.83
C GLU A 238 -18.88 -15.74 -19.85
N HIS A 239 -18.32 -14.89 -20.71
CA HIS A 239 -19.05 -14.12 -21.72
C HIS A 239 -18.36 -14.21 -23.07
N ASP A 240 -19.14 -14.25 -24.16
CA ASP A 240 -18.57 -14.15 -25.51
C ASP A 240 -17.96 -12.77 -25.72
N ASP A 241 -16.72 -12.71 -26.17
CA ASP A 241 -16.00 -11.47 -26.54
C ASP A 241 -15.62 -11.50 -28.02
N PHE A 242 -16.19 -10.59 -28.79
CA PHE A 242 -15.93 -10.42 -30.24
C PHE A 242 -15.08 -9.18 -30.53
N SER A 243 -14.47 -8.56 -29.52
CA SER A 243 -13.61 -7.40 -29.72
C SER A 243 -12.37 -7.76 -30.53
N TYR A 244 -11.74 -6.75 -31.14
CA TYR A 244 -10.52 -6.88 -31.96
C TYR A 244 -10.64 -7.89 -33.13
N ASN A 245 -11.85 -8.13 -33.62
CA ASN A 245 -12.11 -9.10 -34.68
C ASN A 245 -11.68 -10.54 -34.31
N MET A 246 -11.70 -10.87 -33.00
CA MET A 246 -11.40 -12.19 -32.45
C MET A 246 -12.67 -12.76 -31.82
N ARG A 247 -12.73 -14.09 -31.67
CA ARG A 247 -13.74 -14.75 -30.85
C ARG A 247 -13.03 -15.35 -29.64
N ARG A 248 -13.30 -14.80 -28.48
CA ARG A 248 -12.73 -15.21 -27.18
C ARG A 248 -13.84 -15.40 -26.15
N THR A 249 -13.50 -16.03 -25.04
CA THR A 249 -14.37 -16.10 -23.86
C THR A 249 -13.78 -15.22 -22.78
N GLU A 250 -14.46 -14.09 -22.49
CA GLU A 250 -14.14 -13.17 -21.41
C GLU A 250 -14.48 -13.82 -20.06
N VAL A 251 -13.62 -13.62 -19.07
CA VAL A 251 -13.84 -14.05 -17.69
C VAL A 251 -14.03 -12.82 -16.81
N ARG A 252 -15.13 -12.80 -16.04
CA ARG A 252 -15.44 -11.73 -15.09
C ARG A 252 -15.67 -12.30 -13.70
N SER A 253 -15.42 -11.51 -12.63
CA SER A 253 -15.79 -11.92 -11.27
C SER A 253 -17.30 -11.95 -11.10
N HIS A 254 -17.82 -12.90 -10.32
CA HIS A 254 -19.25 -13.04 -10.14
C HIS A 254 -19.85 -11.87 -9.33
N ALA A 255 -19.22 -11.49 -8.23
CA ALA A 255 -19.80 -10.51 -7.31
C ALA A 255 -19.69 -9.06 -7.80
N ALA A 256 -18.53 -8.65 -8.33
CA ALA A 256 -18.28 -7.27 -8.73
C ALA A 256 -18.42 -7.04 -10.24
N ASP A 257 -18.61 -8.08 -11.02
CA ASP A 257 -18.58 -8.01 -12.48
C ASP A 257 -17.33 -7.30 -13.00
N SER A 258 -16.17 -7.60 -12.36
CA SER A 258 -14.88 -7.09 -12.77
C SER A 258 -14.36 -7.86 -13.96
N HIS A 259 -13.92 -7.19 -15.01
CA HIS A 259 -13.16 -7.86 -16.07
C HIS A 259 -11.87 -8.44 -15.48
N LEU A 260 -11.64 -9.73 -15.67
CA LEU A 260 -10.46 -10.43 -15.17
C LEU A 260 -9.47 -10.75 -16.30
N GLY A 261 -9.97 -11.21 -17.43
CA GLY A 261 -9.19 -11.68 -18.56
C GLY A 261 -10.00 -12.62 -19.45
N HIS A 262 -9.36 -13.68 -19.94
CA HIS A 262 -10.00 -14.63 -20.87
C HIS A 262 -9.63 -16.07 -20.52
N VAL A 263 -10.47 -17.01 -20.91
CA VAL A 263 -10.19 -18.44 -20.83
C VAL A 263 -9.96 -19.04 -22.22
N PHE A 264 -8.97 -19.93 -22.30
CA PHE A 264 -8.52 -20.61 -23.53
C PHE A 264 -8.48 -22.12 -23.32
N ALA A 265 -8.62 -22.88 -24.39
CA ALA A 265 -8.60 -24.36 -24.41
C ALA A 265 -7.18 -24.93 -24.68
N ASP A 266 -6.15 -24.19 -24.29
CA ASP A 266 -4.73 -24.53 -24.51
C ASP A 266 -3.96 -24.74 -23.18
N GLY A 267 -4.68 -25.01 -22.11
CA GLY A 267 -4.12 -25.32 -20.80
C GLY A 267 -3.60 -26.76 -20.65
N PRO A 268 -3.03 -27.10 -19.48
CA PRO A 268 -2.53 -28.43 -19.18
C PRO A 268 -3.62 -29.50 -19.30
N GLN A 269 -3.44 -30.48 -20.18
CA GLN A 269 -4.45 -31.51 -20.49
C GLN A 269 -4.76 -32.41 -19.29
N ASP A 270 -3.77 -32.70 -18.46
CA ASP A 270 -3.90 -33.46 -17.22
C ASP A 270 -4.67 -32.74 -16.13
N LYS A 271 -4.92 -31.42 -16.31
CA LYS A 271 -5.67 -30.56 -15.39
C LYS A 271 -6.96 -29.98 -16.02
N GLY A 272 -7.48 -30.60 -17.05
CA GLY A 272 -8.74 -30.22 -17.67
C GLY A 272 -8.62 -29.35 -18.94
N GLY A 273 -7.41 -29.02 -19.38
CA GLY A 273 -7.14 -28.41 -20.69
C GLY A 273 -7.49 -26.93 -20.80
N LEU A 274 -7.93 -26.28 -19.72
CA LEU A 274 -8.26 -24.84 -19.72
C LEU A 274 -7.11 -24.01 -19.16
N ARG A 275 -6.96 -22.79 -19.70
CA ARG A 275 -6.06 -21.76 -19.21
C ARG A 275 -6.83 -20.46 -18.99
N TYR A 276 -7.06 -20.12 -17.74
CA TYR A 276 -7.57 -18.81 -17.32
C TYR A 276 -6.41 -17.84 -17.30
N CYS A 277 -6.32 -16.98 -18.32
CA CYS A 277 -5.29 -15.95 -18.49
C CYS A 277 -5.81 -14.65 -17.91
N ILE A 278 -5.32 -14.24 -16.75
CA ILE A 278 -5.92 -13.23 -15.90
C ILE A 278 -4.98 -12.04 -15.73
N ASN A 279 -5.50 -10.80 -15.83
CA ASN A 279 -4.75 -9.60 -15.54
C ASN A 279 -4.37 -9.56 -14.05
N GLY A 280 -3.10 -9.40 -13.73
CA GLY A 280 -2.63 -9.25 -12.35
C GLY A 280 -3.26 -8.05 -11.66
N ALA A 281 -3.49 -6.95 -12.39
CA ALA A 281 -4.14 -5.74 -11.88
C ALA A 281 -5.59 -5.96 -11.43
N SER A 282 -6.29 -7.01 -11.90
CA SER A 282 -7.63 -7.38 -11.42
C SER A 282 -7.61 -8.17 -10.12
N LEU A 283 -6.44 -8.61 -9.67
CA LEU A 283 -6.25 -9.52 -8.55
C LEU A 283 -5.60 -8.84 -7.35
N LYS A 284 -5.86 -9.41 -6.17
CA LYS A 284 -5.08 -9.19 -4.96
C LYS A 284 -4.66 -10.55 -4.39
N PHE A 285 -3.35 -10.73 -4.18
CA PHE A 285 -2.83 -11.95 -3.59
C PHE A 285 -2.92 -11.91 -2.06
N ILE A 286 -3.43 -12.99 -1.46
CA ILE A 286 -3.48 -13.21 0.00
C ILE A 286 -2.61 -14.43 0.31
N PRO A 287 -1.43 -14.24 0.91
CA PRO A 287 -0.55 -15.35 1.29
C PRO A 287 -1.19 -16.30 2.30
N LEU A 288 -0.82 -17.57 2.26
CA LEU A 288 -1.37 -18.62 3.13
C LEU A 288 -1.31 -18.24 4.62
N GLU A 289 -0.21 -17.66 5.06
CA GLU A 289 0.01 -17.21 6.44
C GLU A 289 -0.89 -16.05 6.87
N GLN A 290 -1.43 -15.28 5.92
CA GLN A 290 -2.32 -14.15 6.17
C GLN A 290 -3.80 -14.48 6.01
N MET A 291 -4.15 -15.68 5.50
CA MET A 291 -5.53 -16.04 5.16
C MET A 291 -6.48 -16.00 6.37
N ASP A 292 -6.04 -16.42 7.57
CA ASP A 292 -6.88 -16.35 8.76
C ASP A 292 -7.20 -14.90 9.15
N ALA A 293 -6.18 -14.07 9.22
CA ALA A 293 -6.32 -12.66 9.55
C ALA A 293 -7.15 -11.89 8.50
N ALA A 294 -7.05 -12.29 7.22
CA ALA A 294 -7.82 -11.71 6.13
C ALA A 294 -9.26 -12.27 6.02
N GLY A 295 -9.65 -13.25 6.86
CA GLY A 295 -10.99 -13.84 6.87
C GLY A 295 -11.22 -14.93 5.84
N TYR A 296 -10.15 -15.49 5.25
CA TYR A 296 -10.20 -16.57 4.26
C TYR A 296 -9.69 -17.91 4.80
N GLY A 297 -9.60 -18.08 6.13
CA GLY A 297 -9.04 -19.28 6.78
C GLY A 297 -9.69 -20.58 6.33
N ALA A 298 -11.00 -20.59 6.06
CA ALA A 298 -11.74 -21.75 5.56
C ALA A 298 -11.24 -22.25 4.18
N LEU A 299 -10.51 -21.43 3.42
CA LEU A 299 -9.99 -21.78 2.09
C LEU A 299 -8.55 -22.33 2.13
N LYS A 300 -7.90 -22.39 3.28
CA LYS A 300 -6.53 -22.92 3.41
C LYS A 300 -6.37 -24.35 2.86
N GLY A 301 -7.40 -25.16 3.00
CA GLY A 301 -7.40 -26.53 2.43
C GLY A 301 -7.34 -26.59 0.91
N LYS A 302 -7.60 -25.48 0.21
CA LYS A 302 -7.51 -25.34 -1.25
C LYS A 302 -6.15 -24.84 -1.72
N VAL A 303 -5.28 -24.47 -0.79
CA VAL A 303 -3.92 -24.00 -1.06
C VAL A 303 -2.94 -25.09 -0.65
N LYS A 304 -2.14 -25.58 -1.56
CA LYS A 304 -1.10 -26.58 -1.31
C LYS A 304 0.20 -26.17 -1.95
#